data_77a9a5140761e4f363cd0ea6cd0c6d78
#
_entry.id   77a9a5140761e4f363cd0ea6cd0c6d78
#
_cell.length_a   1.000
_cell.length_b   1.000
_cell.length_c   1.000
_cell.angle_alpha   90.00
_cell.angle_beta   90.00
_cell.angle_gamma   90.00
#
_symmetry.space_group_name_H-M   'P 1'
#
loop_
_entity.id
_entity.type
_entity.pdbx_description
1 polymer ?
#
loop_
_entity_poly.entity_id
_entity_poly.type
_entity_poly.pdbx_seq_one_letter_code
_entity_poly.pdbx_strand_id
1 'polypeptide(L)'
;MAKKSRLSDDVWSKILERVVNGEPVRALAREHSIAESVIRKRVGAQAAQIKTVVNQQVTAELTLKSMSMGAQHVARGRINFLVAVGETLAQAGLKNAESALLFAAAAKIQAGKIDAENPLATESELKAAALLTRMSNDASTMPLALMTLHKDIMQDADKPAPRLTALRDDDFI
;
A
#
# COMPACT_ATOMS: atom_id res chain seq x y z
N MET A 1 -38.44 7.20 15.67
CA MET A 1 -37.02 7.54 15.44
C MET A 1 -36.15 6.33 15.78
N ALA A 2 -35.56 5.64 14.80
CA ALA A 2 -34.74 4.47 15.06
C ALA A 2 -33.43 4.91 15.72
N LYS A 3 -33.17 4.43 16.94
CA LYS A 3 -31.89 4.60 17.64
C LYS A 3 -30.79 4.02 16.74
N LYS A 4 -29.88 4.85 16.21
CA LYS A 4 -28.62 4.40 15.61
C LYS A 4 -27.85 3.62 16.67
N SER A 5 -27.91 2.30 16.65
CA SER A 5 -27.05 1.46 17.47
C SER A 5 -25.63 1.62 16.93
N ARG A 6 -24.81 2.36 17.65
CA ARG A 6 -23.37 2.46 17.35
C ARG A 6 -22.71 1.19 17.89
N LEU A 7 -22.66 0.16 17.06
CA LEU A 7 -21.82 -1.00 17.35
C LEU A 7 -20.35 -0.56 17.38
N SER A 8 -19.57 -1.12 18.30
CA SER A 8 -18.14 -0.89 18.36
C SER A 8 -17.45 -1.44 17.10
N ASP A 9 -16.25 -0.95 16.79
CA ASP A 9 -15.49 -1.41 15.63
C ASP A 9 -15.08 -2.88 15.78
N ASP A 10 -14.87 -3.38 16.99
CA ASP A 10 -14.63 -4.79 17.27
C ASP A 10 -15.81 -5.69 16.86
N VAL A 11 -17.04 -5.25 17.12
CA VAL A 11 -18.24 -5.98 16.69
C VAL A 11 -18.34 -5.97 15.17
N TRP A 12 -18.02 -4.85 14.51
CA TRP A 12 -18.00 -4.77 13.06
C TRP A 12 -16.93 -5.68 12.43
N SER A 13 -15.76 -5.79 13.04
CA SER A 13 -14.70 -6.72 12.61
C SER A 13 -15.15 -8.17 12.69
N LYS A 14 -15.84 -8.56 13.76
CA LYS A 14 -16.43 -9.90 13.90
C LYS A 14 -17.53 -10.16 12.87
N ILE A 15 -18.40 -9.18 12.61
CA ILE A 15 -19.43 -9.28 11.57
C ILE A 15 -18.77 -9.48 10.19
N LEU A 16 -17.72 -8.73 9.87
CA LEU A 16 -16.98 -8.87 8.63
C LEU A 16 -16.39 -10.27 8.49
N GLU A 17 -15.71 -10.79 9.51
CA GLU A 17 -15.14 -12.13 9.53
C GLU A 17 -16.21 -13.20 9.25
N ARG A 18 -17.35 -13.14 9.92
CA ARG A 18 -18.46 -14.08 9.76
C ARG A 18 -19.07 -14.01 8.35
N VAL A 19 -19.19 -12.80 7.77
CA VAL A 19 -19.65 -12.60 6.38
C VAL A 19 -18.64 -13.18 5.38
N VAL A 20 -17.35 -13.01 5.62
CA VAL A 20 -16.30 -13.61 4.78
C VAL A 20 -16.37 -15.14 4.84
N ASN A 21 -16.60 -15.70 6.02
CA ASN A 21 -16.77 -17.14 6.24
C ASN A 21 -18.09 -17.71 5.67
N GLY A 22 -18.93 -16.87 5.07
CA GLY A 22 -20.12 -17.30 4.35
C GLY A 22 -21.40 -17.30 5.19
N GLU A 23 -21.38 -16.74 6.40
CA GLU A 23 -22.57 -16.65 7.23
C GLU A 23 -23.60 -15.69 6.62
N PRO A 24 -24.90 -16.06 6.63
CA PRO A 24 -25.95 -15.23 6.03
C PRO A 24 -26.07 -13.87 6.72
N VAL A 25 -25.94 -12.78 5.97
CA VAL A 25 -26.07 -11.40 6.48
C VAL A 25 -27.38 -11.21 7.26
N ARG A 26 -28.45 -11.91 6.86
CA ARG A 26 -29.75 -11.86 7.53
C ARG A 26 -29.72 -12.44 8.96
N ALA A 27 -28.90 -13.47 9.22
CA ALA A 27 -28.73 -14.04 10.54
C ALA A 27 -28.01 -13.04 11.45
N LEU A 28 -26.91 -12.46 10.97
CA LEU A 28 -26.15 -11.42 11.68
C LEU A 28 -26.97 -10.16 11.97
N ALA A 29 -27.83 -9.77 11.03
CA ALA A 29 -28.73 -8.63 11.20
C ALA A 29 -29.71 -8.84 12.36
N ARG A 30 -30.25 -10.04 12.49
CA ARG A 30 -31.14 -10.40 13.60
C ARG A 30 -30.41 -10.45 14.93
N GLU A 31 -29.23 -11.09 14.98
CA GLU A 31 -28.42 -11.24 16.19
C GLU A 31 -28.03 -9.86 16.78
N HIS A 32 -27.60 -8.95 15.91
CA HIS A 32 -27.16 -7.62 16.34
C HIS A 32 -28.27 -6.55 16.33
N SER A 33 -29.53 -6.94 16.05
CA SER A 33 -30.69 -6.03 15.99
C SER A 33 -30.48 -4.82 15.07
N ILE A 34 -29.83 -5.03 13.93
CA ILE A 34 -29.57 -3.99 12.92
C ILE A 34 -30.16 -4.40 11.57
N ALA A 35 -30.41 -3.43 10.70
CA ALA A 35 -30.93 -3.71 9.38
C ALA A 35 -29.88 -4.40 8.49
N GLU A 36 -30.30 -5.39 7.70
CA GLU A 36 -29.45 -6.12 6.74
C GLU A 36 -28.73 -5.17 5.76
N SER A 37 -29.45 -4.13 5.30
CA SER A 37 -28.91 -3.09 4.42
C SER A 37 -27.72 -2.33 5.03
N VAL A 38 -27.71 -2.16 6.34
CA VAL A 38 -26.61 -1.49 7.06
C VAL A 38 -25.36 -2.37 7.05
N ILE A 39 -25.49 -3.68 7.28
CA ILE A 39 -24.38 -4.62 7.20
C ILE A 39 -23.82 -4.64 5.77
N ARG A 40 -24.70 -4.83 4.77
CA ARG A 40 -24.28 -4.86 3.36
C ARG A 40 -23.55 -3.59 2.93
N LYS A 41 -24.04 -2.43 3.35
CA LYS A 41 -23.41 -1.15 3.02
C LYS A 41 -22.04 -0.98 3.67
N ARG A 42 -21.88 -1.44 4.94
CA ARG A 42 -20.65 -1.21 5.70
C ARG A 42 -19.55 -2.25 5.41
N VAL A 43 -19.92 -3.53 5.33
CA VAL A 43 -18.93 -4.62 5.18
C VAL A 43 -19.02 -5.38 3.87
N GLY A 44 -20.07 -5.20 3.08
CA GLY A 44 -20.29 -5.99 1.86
C GLY A 44 -19.18 -5.85 0.82
N ALA A 45 -18.75 -4.64 0.52
CA ALA A 45 -17.67 -4.37 -0.44
C ALA A 45 -16.34 -4.95 0.06
N GLN A 46 -16.02 -4.75 1.34
CA GLN A 46 -14.79 -5.26 1.94
C GLN A 46 -14.79 -6.79 2.00
N ALA A 47 -15.91 -7.42 2.36
CA ALA A 47 -16.04 -8.87 2.36
C ALA A 47 -15.88 -9.46 0.94
N ALA A 48 -16.41 -8.80 -0.09
CA ALA A 48 -16.23 -9.21 -1.47
C ALA A 48 -14.76 -9.12 -1.90
N GLN A 49 -14.07 -8.04 -1.56
CA GLN A 49 -12.63 -7.87 -1.82
C GLN A 49 -11.80 -8.96 -1.14
N ILE A 50 -12.05 -9.23 0.15
CA ILE A 50 -11.33 -10.27 0.89
C ILE A 50 -11.54 -11.64 0.23
N LYS A 51 -12.79 -11.98 -0.13
CA LYS A 51 -13.08 -13.25 -0.84
C LYS A 51 -12.33 -13.35 -2.17
N THR A 52 -12.26 -12.26 -2.93
CA THR A 52 -11.51 -12.24 -4.19
C THR A 52 -10.02 -12.49 -3.95
N VAL A 53 -9.41 -11.80 -2.99
CA VAL A 53 -8.00 -11.98 -2.64
C VAL A 53 -7.71 -13.40 -2.17
N VAL A 54 -8.57 -13.95 -1.29
CA VAL A 54 -8.42 -15.33 -0.79
C VAL A 54 -8.52 -16.34 -1.95
N ASN A 55 -9.48 -16.18 -2.85
CA ASN A 55 -9.63 -17.07 -4.00
C ASN A 55 -8.41 -16.98 -4.95
N GLN A 56 -7.88 -15.78 -5.19
CA GLN A 56 -6.67 -15.60 -5.98
C GLN A 56 -5.46 -16.29 -5.32
N GLN A 57 -5.30 -16.14 -4.01
CA GLN A 57 -4.24 -16.79 -3.23
C GLN A 57 -4.34 -18.32 -3.33
N VAL A 58 -5.53 -18.88 -3.11
CA VAL A 58 -5.76 -20.32 -3.21
C VAL A 58 -5.45 -20.83 -4.61
N THR A 59 -5.91 -20.12 -5.65
CA THR A 59 -5.64 -20.49 -7.04
C THR A 59 -4.15 -20.46 -7.35
N ALA A 60 -3.43 -19.43 -6.90
CA ALA A 60 -1.98 -19.31 -7.07
C ALA A 60 -1.24 -20.46 -6.37
N GLU A 61 -1.62 -20.80 -5.14
CA GLU A 61 -1.05 -21.93 -4.39
C GLU A 61 -1.29 -23.28 -5.09
N LEU A 62 -2.49 -23.52 -5.60
CA LEU A 62 -2.81 -24.73 -6.35
C LEU A 62 -1.99 -24.82 -7.65
N THR A 63 -1.85 -23.69 -8.35
CA THR A 63 -1.04 -23.62 -9.56
C THR A 63 0.44 -23.92 -9.25
N LEU A 64 0.98 -23.33 -8.18
CA LEU A 64 2.34 -23.63 -7.73
C LEU A 64 2.53 -25.12 -7.42
N LYS A 65 1.57 -25.74 -6.72
CA LYS A 65 1.64 -27.17 -6.37
C LYS A 65 1.56 -28.09 -7.60
N SER A 66 0.97 -27.65 -8.69
CA SER A 66 0.90 -28.41 -9.95
C SER A 66 2.19 -28.36 -10.77
N MET A 67 3.10 -27.45 -10.46
CA MET A 67 4.39 -27.31 -11.16
C MET A 67 5.39 -28.37 -10.69
N SER A 68 6.45 -28.59 -11.50
CA SER A 68 7.60 -29.43 -11.08
C SER A 68 8.31 -28.78 -9.87
N MET A 69 9.00 -29.59 -9.06
CA MET A 69 9.71 -29.11 -7.86
C MET A 69 10.71 -27.99 -8.17
N GLY A 70 11.44 -28.09 -9.29
CA GLY A 70 12.35 -27.05 -9.74
C GLY A 70 11.64 -25.74 -10.06
N ALA A 71 10.52 -25.82 -10.79
CA ALA A 71 9.71 -24.65 -11.11
C ALA A 71 9.08 -24.00 -9.86
N GLN A 72 8.61 -24.81 -8.90
CA GLN A 72 8.11 -24.31 -7.61
C GLN A 72 9.19 -23.55 -6.84
N HIS A 73 10.43 -24.07 -6.81
CA HIS A 73 11.54 -23.40 -6.12
C HIS A 73 11.85 -22.05 -6.74
N VAL A 74 11.95 -21.97 -8.07
CA VAL A 74 12.18 -20.71 -8.79
C VAL A 74 11.05 -19.71 -8.57
N ALA A 75 9.79 -20.16 -8.67
CA ALA A 75 8.62 -19.29 -8.47
C ALA A 75 8.57 -18.74 -7.05
N ARG A 76 8.79 -19.56 -6.02
CA ARG A 76 8.84 -19.12 -4.62
C ARG A 76 9.98 -18.14 -4.38
N GLY A 77 11.16 -18.40 -4.93
CA GLY A 77 12.30 -17.46 -4.85
C GLY A 77 11.94 -16.09 -5.43
N ARG A 78 11.27 -16.08 -6.59
CA ARG A 78 10.82 -14.83 -7.22
C ARG A 78 9.76 -14.10 -6.40
N ILE A 79 8.78 -14.81 -5.87
CA ILE A 79 7.75 -14.24 -4.99
C ILE A 79 8.39 -13.59 -3.76
N ASN A 80 9.26 -14.32 -3.06
CA ASN A 80 9.94 -13.81 -1.86
C ASN A 80 10.78 -12.56 -2.17
N PHE A 81 11.47 -12.55 -3.30
CA PHE A 81 12.22 -11.38 -3.75
C PHE A 81 11.31 -10.17 -3.97
N LEU A 82 10.19 -10.33 -4.69
CA LEU A 82 9.26 -9.22 -4.96
C LEU A 82 8.61 -8.69 -3.68
N VAL A 83 8.25 -9.57 -2.74
CA VAL A 83 7.72 -9.17 -1.43
C VAL A 83 8.77 -8.37 -0.66
N ALA A 84 10.01 -8.86 -0.58
CA ALA A 84 11.09 -8.16 0.13
C ALA A 84 11.38 -6.77 -0.49
N VAL A 85 11.37 -6.66 -1.82
CA VAL A 85 11.50 -5.36 -2.51
C VAL A 85 10.35 -4.44 -2.12
N GLY A 86 9.09 -4.93 -2.15
CA GLY A 86 7.92 -4.14 -1.76
C GLY A 86 8.00 -3.63 -0.32
N GLU A 87 8.38 -4.49 0.62
CA GLU A 87 8.56 -4.13 2.03
C GLU A 87 9.65 -3.07 2.22
N THR A 88 10.79 -3.24 1.54
CA THR A 88 11.90 -2.27 1.60
C THR A 88 11.49 -0.90 1.07
N LEU A 89 10.76 -0.88 -0.08
CA LEU A 89 10.26 0.37 -0.66
C LEU A 89 9.21 1.04 0.24
N ALA A 90 8.32 0.26 0.85
CA ALA A 90 7.34 0.79 1.80
C ALA A 90 8.01 1.42 3.03
N GLN A 91 9.01 0.75 3.61
CA GLN A 91 9.78 1.28 4.74
C GLN A 91 10.56 2.55 4.37
N ALA A 92 11.19 2.58 3.19
CA ALA A 92 11.86 3.77 2.69
C ALA A 92 10.87 4.93 2.50
N GLY A 93 9.67 4.66 1.97
CA GLY A 93 8.61 5.63 1.82
C GLY A 93 8.16 6.23 3.16
N LEU A 94 7.98 5.40 4.20
CA LEU A 94 7.60 5.86 5.53
C LEU A 94 8.69 6.76 6.14
N LYS A 95 9.96 6.36 6.08
CA LYS A 95 11.08 7.17 6.59
C LYS A 95 11.21 8.52 5.89
N ASN A 96 10.99 8.56 4.58
CA ASN A 96 11.00 9.80 3.83
C ASN A 96 9.82 10.70 4.21
N ALA A 97 8.63 10.15 4.44
CA ALA A 97 7.47 10.90 4.92
C ALA A 97 7.70 11.50 6.32
N GLU A 98 8.30 10.75 7.24
CA GLU A 98 8.70 11.23 8.56
C GLU A 98 9.72 12.38 8.45
N SER A 99 10.72 12.24 7.58
CA SER A 99 11.72 13.30 7.32
C SER A 99 11.06 14.55 6.75
N ALA A 100 10.10 14.41 5.83
CA ALA A 100 9.36 15.53 5.30
C ALA A 100 8.61 16.31 6.38
N LEU A 101 7.96 15.61 7.32
CA LEU A 101 7.27 16.24 8.46
C LEU A 101 8.25 17.00 9.37
N LEU A 102 9.43 16.43 9.65
CA LEU A 102 10.46 17.09 10.45
C LEU A 102 10.97 18.36 9.77
N PHE A 103 11.26 18.31 8.47
CA PHE A 103 11.69 19.49 7.71
C PHE A 103 10.60 20.55 7.64
N ALA A 104 9.33 20.16 7.45
CA ALA A 104 8.20 21.10 7.47
C ALA A 104 8.05 21.79 8.83
N ALA A 105 8.18 21.05 9.93
CA ALA A 105 8.14 21.61 11.28
C ALA A 105 9.29 22.59 11.52
N ALA A 106 10.52 22.24 11.12
CA ALA A 106 11.68 23.11 11.21
C ALA A 106 11.53 24.37 10.35
N ALA A 107 11.01 24.25 9.13
CA ALA A 107 10.72 25.37 8.25
C ALA A 107 9.72 26.34 8.88
N LYS A 108 8.66 25.82 9.51
CA LYS A 108 7.68 26.65 10.22
C LYS A 108 8.30 27.43 11.38
N ILE A 109 9.21 26.81 12.14
CA ILE A 109 9.92 27.48 13.24
C ILE A 109 10.81 28.60 12.69
N GLN A 110 11.54 28.38 11.61
CA GLN A 110 12.38 29.40 11.00
C GLN A 110 11.55 30.54 10.38
N ALA A 111 10.45 30.18 9.69
CA ALA A 111 9.52 31.17 9.15
C ALA A 111 8.91 32.08 10.23
N GLY A 112 8.66 31.55 11.43
CA GLY A 112 8.16 32.34 12.55
C GLY A 112 9.19 33.37 13.13
N LYS A 113 10.45 33.29 12.73
CA LYS A 113 11.51 34.27 13.13
C LYS A 113 11.71 35.37 12.11
N ILE A 114 11.03 35.29 10.94
CA ILE A 114 11.16 36.29 9.88
C ILE A 114 10.40 37.55 10.30
N ASP A 115 11.06 38.70 10.21
CA ASP A 115 10.39 39.98 10.38
C ASP A 115 9.51 40.28 9.19
N ALA A 116 8.19 40.33 9.40
CA ALA A 116 7.22 40.56 8.35
C ALA A 116 7.28 41.99 7.78
N GLU A 117 7.73 42.98 8.57
CA GLU A 117 7.85 44.39 8.14
C GLU A 117 9.16 44.62 7.37
N ASN A 118 10.22 43.90 7.75
CA ASN A 118 11.53 44.01 7.08
C ASN A 118 12.16 42.61 6.87
N PRO A 119 11.68 41.82 5.89
CA PRO A 119 12.17 40.47 5.66
C PRO A 119 13.67 40.35 5.33
N LEU A 120 14.27 41.44 4.78
CA LEU A 120 15.70 41.49 4.46
C LEU A 120 16.59 41.59 5.69
N ALA A 121 16.07 42.10 6.81
CA ALA A 121 16.82 42.14 8.07
C ALA A 121 17.00 40.70 8.65
N THR A 122 16.18 39.75 8.26
CA THR A 122 16.20 38.34 8.67
C THR A 122 16.47 37.39 7.48
N GLU A 123 17.42 37.78 6.62
CA GLU A 123 17.72 37.03 5.38
C GLU A 123 18.20 35.60 5.66
N SER A 124 18.94 35.37 6.75
CA SER A 124 19.42 34.06 7.14
C SER A 124 18.26 33.10 7.48
N GLU A 125 17.25 33.57 8.22
CA GLU A 125 16.06 32.84 8.60
C GLU A 125 15.18 32.57 7.39
N LEU A 126 15.05 33.54 6.48
CA LEU A 126 14.31 33.39 5.22
C LEU A 126 14.95 32.31 4.33
N LYS A 127 16.27 32.33 4.15
CA LYS A 127 17.01 31.31 3.40
C LYS A 127 16.90 29.93 4.06
N ALA A 128 17.00 29.85 5.37
CA ALA A 128 16.85 28.59 6.10
C ALA A 128 15.43 28.00 5.97
N ALA A 129 14.41 28.84 6.11
CA ALA A 129 13.03 28.43 5.93
C ALA A 129 12.76 27.93 4.49
N ALA A 130 13.27 28.64 3.49
CA ALA A 130 13.13 28.25 2.08
C ALA A 130 13.83 26.91 1.78
N LEU A 131 15.06 26.73 2.29
CA LEU A 131 15.80 25.46 2.13
C LEU A 131 15.07 24.28 2.78
N LEU A 132 14.60 24.44 4.02
CA LEU A 132 13.88 23.40 4.75
C LEU A 132 12.54 23.06 4.08
N THR A 133 11.85 24.06 3.53
CA THR A 133 10.61 23.83 2.74
C THR A 133 10.91 23.01 1.48
N ARG A 134 12.01 23.32 0.78
CA ARG A 134 12.43 22.53 -0.38
C ARG A 134 12.77 21.11 0.01
N MET A 135 13.56 20.90 1.08
CA MET A 135 13.88 19.57 1.58
C MET A 135 12.63 18.77 1.99
N SER A 136 11.62 19.43 2.59
CA SER A 136 10.35 18.82 2.92
C SER A 136 9.60 18.37 1.65
N ASN A 137 9.55 19.21 0.63
CA ASN A 137 8.91 18.88 -0.65
C ASN A 137 9.62 17.71 -1.34
N ASP A 138 10.95 17.75 -1.43
CA ASP A 138 11.75 16.69 -2.03
C ASP A 138 11.53 15.35 -1.30
N ALA A 139 11.53 15.36 0.03
CA ALA A 139 11.25 14.17 0.84
C ALA A 139 9.80 13.68 0.68
N SER A 140 8.83 14.56 0.45
CA SER A 140 7.42 14.20 0.24
C SER A 140 7.17 13.53 -1.12
N THR A 141 7.94 13.87 -2.15
CA THR A 141 7.80 13.29 -3.51
C THR A 141 8.42 11.90 -3.61
N MET A 142 9.44 11.60 -2.81
CA MET A 142 10.15 10.31 -2.83
C MET A 142 9.23 9.10 -2.60
N PRO A 143 8.31 9.08 -1.62
CA PRO A 143 7.37 7.98 -1.43
C PRO A 143 6.52 7.67 -2.67
N LEU A 144 6.07 8.71 -3.38
CA LEU A 144 5.28 8.55 -4.60
C LEU A 144 6.12 7.93 -5.73
N ALA A 145 7.38 8.38 -5.89
CA ALA A 145 8.30 7.80 -6.86
C ALA A 145 8.60 6.32 -6.56
N LEU A 146 8.80 5.96 -5.30
CA LEU A 146 9.01 4.58 -4.86
C LEU A 146 7.79 3.69 -5.10
N MET A 147 6.58 4.20 -4.84
CA MET A 147 5.32 3.48 -5.13
C MET A 147 5.14 3.25 -6.64
N THR A 148 5.47 4.24 -7.47
CA THR A 148 5.42 4.10 -8.93
C THR A 148 6.41 3.05 -9.40
N LEU A 149 7.65 3.10 -8.93
CA LEU A 149 8.68 2.11 -9.24
C LEU A 149 8.25 0.69 -8.84
N HIS A 150 7.68 0.53 -7.65
CA HIS A 150 7.16 -0.77 -7.20
C HIS A 150 6.06 -1.28 -8.14
N LYS A 151 5.13 -0.42 -8.54
CA LYS A 151 4.07 -0.77 -9.49
C LYS A 151 4.65 -1.21 -10.84
N ASP A 152 5.66 -0.50 -11.35
CA ASP A 152 6.31 -0.83 -12.61
C ASP A 152 7.03 -2.19 -12.53
N ILE A 153 7.75 -2.47 -11.43
CA ILE A 153 8.38 -3.77 -11.19
C ILE A 153 7.34 -4.90 -11.16
N MET A 154 6.19 -4.68 -10.53
CA MET A 154 5.12 -5.68 -10.49
C MET A 154 4.49 -5.90 -11.86
N GLN A 155 4.29 -4.85 -12.65
CA GLN A 155 3.76 -4.96 -14.03
C GLN A 155 4.75 -5.65 -14.98
N ASP A 156 6.05 -5.39 -14.85
CA ASP A 156 7.07 -6.07 -15.63
C ASP A 156 7.21 -7.56 -15.26
N ALA A 157 6.89 -7.92 -14.02
CA ALA A 157 6.85 -9.32 -13.59
C ALA A 157 5.76 -10.14 -14.32
N ASP A 158 4.68 -9.49 -14.77
CA ASP A 158 3.59 -10.12 -15.53
C ASP A 158 3.90 -10.26 -17.02
N LYS A 159 4.95 -9.58 -17.53
CA LYS A 159 5.35 -9.74 -18.92
C LYS A 159 6.02 -11.11 -19.13
N PRO A 160 5.64 -11.85 -20.19
CA PRO A 160 6.33 -13.07 -20.51
C PRO A 160 7.83 -12.77 -20.68
N ALA A 161 8.66 -13.60 -20.04
CA ALA A 161 10.11 -13.49 -20.19
C ALA A 161 10.46 -13.39 -21.68
N PRO A 162 11.34 -12.45 -22.10
CA PRO A 162 11.77 -12.39 -23.48
C PRO A 162 12.23 -13.80 -23.85
N ARG A 163 11.64 -14.36 -24.90
CA ARG A 163 12.12 -15.63 -25.44
C ARG A 163 13.57 -15.39 -25.79
N LEU A 164 14.50 -16.03 -25.06
CA LEU A 164 15.87 -16.15 -25.51
C LEU A 164 15.74 -16.83 -26.87
N THR A 165 15.80 -16.05 -27.92
CA THR A 165 16.06 -16.58 -29.26
C THR A 165 17.33 -17.38 -29.10
N ALA A 166 17.21 -18.69 -29.20
CA ALA A 166 18.38 -19.58 -29.20
C ALA A 166 19.40 -18.94 -30.11
N LEU A 167 20.54 -18.58 -29.53
CA LEU A 167 21.72 -18.20 -30.35
C LEU A 167 21.87 -19.32 -31.37
N ARG A 168 21.73 -18.99 -32.64
CA ARG A 168 21.95 -19.96 -33.69
C ARG A 168 23.42 -20.36 -33.60
N ASP A 169 23.66 -21.66 -33.62
CA ASP A 169 25.04 -22.20 -33.62
C ASP A 169 25.91 -21.63 -34.74
N ASP A 170 25.34 -20.90 -35.68
CA ASP A 170 26.00 -20.24 -36.81
C ASP A 170 26.71 -18.92 -36.42
N ASP A 171 26.55 -18.41 -35.21
CA ASP A 171 27.21 -17.16 -34.75
C ASP A 171 28.61 -17.40 -34.16
N PHE A 172 29.14 -18.64 -34.23
CA PHE A 172 30.44 -19.02 -33.68
C PHE A 172 31.44 -19.55 -34.72
N ILE A 173 31.36 -19.06 -35.99
CA ILE A 173 32.40 -19.36 -37.00
C ILE A 173 33.17 -18.09 -37.36
#